data_2f3b8f0fc262c94e628b8fafd128c758
#
_entry.id   2f3b8f0fc262c94e628b8fafd128c758
#
_cell.length_a   1.000
_cell.length_b   1.000
_cell.length_c   1.000
_cell.angle_alpha   90.00
_cell.angle_beta   90.00
_cell.angle_gamma   90.00
#
_symmetry.space_group_name_H-M   'P 1'
#
loop_
_entity.id
_entity.type
_entity.pdbx_description
1 polymer ?
#
loop_
_entity_poly.entity_id
_entity_poly.type
_entity_poly.pdbx_seq_one_letter_code
_entity_poly.pdbx_strand_id
1 'polypeptide(L)'
;MKKEEINDLPELVREYILTYLVAIKNKSQLTVLEYASDLRSFLRYRMIQKGLVSSDANFESISVKNADDGLILNATKDDVYEFISYCATERRNNENTRSRKISSIKSFYKWLANEKEILQDNPMDSLESPKHKKSLPKYLTLDESKNLLRHIDGPNKERDYCIITFFLNCGMRLSELVSLNYTDIKSDNSMKVTGKGNKERIVYLNEACISAFNEYMKVRPADGVKDKNALFLSNRKTRISPKTVQHIVYNLLEKSGLGGQGFSTHKLRHTAATLMYQHGNVDVMLIKEMLGHEDLSTTEIYTHVVSSQLKEAATHNPLAGEHLSKENSENKKSDE
;
A
#
# COMPACT_ATOMS: atom_id res chain seq x y z
N MET A 1 -17.41 -11.42 -4.18
CA MET A 1 -18.15 -10.62 -3.16
C MET A 1 -19.21 -11.52 -2.59
N LYS A 2 -19.20 -11.82 -1.30
CA LYS A 2 -20.28 -12.61 -0.68
C LYS A 2 -21.52 -11.73 -0.68
N LYS A 3 -22.53 -12.09 -1.49
CA LYS A 3 -23.80 -11.35 -1.58
C LYS A 3 -24.45 -11.12 -0.20
N GLU A 4 -24.27 -12.05 0.71
CA GLU A 4 -24.80 -12.01 2.08
C GLU A 4 -24.28 -10.81 2.88
N GLU A 5 -23.01 -10.40 2.70
CA GLU A 5 -22.41 -9.28 3.45
C GLU A 5 -22.98 -7.92 3.05
N ILE A 6 -23.53 -7.77 1.85
CA ILE A 6 -24.13 -6.51 1.40
C ILE A 6 -25.65 -6.52 1.64
N ASN A 7 -26.28 -7.70 1.60
CA ASN A 7 -27.72 -7.83 1.81
C ASN A 7 -28.17 -7.44 3.23
N ASP A 8 -27.27 -7.44 4.21
CA ASP A 8 -27.54 -7.00 5.58
C ASP A 8 -27.44 -5.47 5.76
N LEU A 9 -27.11 -4.72 4.72
CA LEU A 9 -27.06 -3.26 4.81
C LEU A 9 -28.40 -2.62 4.50
N PRO A 10 -28.76 -1.46 5.11
CA PRO A 10 -29.91 -0.65 4.73
C PRO A 10 -29.86 -0.25 3.26
N GLU A 11 -31.03 0.04 2.68
CA GLU A 11 -31.13 0.33 1.24
C GLU A 11 -30.25 1.49 0.80
N LEU A 12 -30.26 2.57 1.54
CA LEU A 12 -29.45 3.76 1.27
C LEU A 12 -27.95 3.46 1.26
N VAL A 13 -27.47 2.63 2.20
CA VAL A 13 -26.07 2.22 2.24
C VAL A 13 -25.75 1.24 1.11
N ARG A 14 -26.67 0.33 0.76
CA ARG A 14 -26.49 -0.57 -0.38
C ARG A 14 -26.37 0.18 -1.70
N GLU A 15 -27.20 1.21 -1.90
CA GLU A 15 -27.11 2.05 -3.08
C GLU A 15 -25.76 2.74 -3.18
N TYR A 16 -25.28 3.35 -2.09
CA TYR A 16 -23.93 3.91 -2.04
C TYR A 16 -22.86 2.88 -2.43
N ILE A 17 -22.91 1.71 -1.84
CA ILE A 17 -21.92 0.66 -2.07
C ILE A 17 -21.98 0.13 -3.51
N LEU A 18 -23.17 -0.26 -3.99
CA LEU A 18 -23.30 -0.95 -5.27
C LEU A 18 -23.32 0.00 -6.46
N THR A 19 -24.04 1.11 -6.35
CA THR A 19 -24.19 2.03 -7.47
C THR A 19 -23.02 3.03 -7.48
N TYR A 20 -22.77 3.72 -6.39
CA TYR A 20 -21.76 4.79 -6.40
C TYR A 20 -20.32 4.24 -6.35
N LEU A 21 -19.98 3.39 -5.38
CA LEU A 21 -18.62 2.90 -5.26
C LEU A 21 -18.23 1.89 -6.36
N VAL A 22 -19.14 0.96 -6.69
CA VAL A 22 -18.85 -0.08 -7.69
C VAL A 22 -19.03 0.46 -9.10
N ALA A 23 -20.24 0.90 -9.46
CA ALA A 23 -20.56 1.22 -10.85
C ALA A 23 -20.01 2.58 -11.31
N ILE A 24 -20.04 3.62 -10.43
CA ILE A 24 -19.61 4.97 -10.82
C ILE A 24 -18.14 5.21 -10.51
N LYS A 25 -17.70 4.93 -9.27
CA LYS A 25 -16.31 5.19 -8.85
C LYS A 25 -15.34 4.05 -9.17
N ASN A 26 -15.83 2.93 -9.66
CA ASN A 26 -15.04 1.73 -10.04
C ASN A 26 -14.00 1.34 -8.97
N LYS A 27 -14.43 1.37 -7.69
CA LYS A 27 -13.56 1.00 -6.58
C LYS A 27 -13.26 -0.50 -6.56
N SER A 28 -12.07 -0.86 -6.09
CA SER A 28 -11.70 -2.27 -5.95
C SER A 28 -12.67 -3.03 -5.04
N GLN A 29 -12.89 -4.31 -5.32
CA GLN A 29 -13.75 -5.17 -4.50
C GLN A 29 -13.37 -5.14 -3.01
N LEU A 30 -12.07 -5.10 -2.69
CA LEU A 30 -11.59 -5.02 -1.32
C LEU A 30 -12.02 -3.71 -0.65
N THR A 31 -11.84 -2.58 -1.33
CA THR A 31 -12.26 -1.25 -0.82
C THR A 31 -13.76 -1.21 -0.57
N VAL A 32 -14.55 -1.77 -1.47
CA VAL A 32 -16.01 -1.85 -1.35
C VAL A 32 -16.42 -2.65 -0.11
N LEU A 33 -15.80 -3.81 0.13
CA LEU A 33 -16.07 -4.66 1.29
C LEU A 33 -15.63 -3.99 2.61
N GLU A 34 -14.50 -3.31 2.61
CA GLU A 34 -14.03 -2.55 3.77
C GLU A 34 -14.99 -1.42 4.13
N TYR A 35 -15.44 -0.65 3.15
CA TYR A 35 -16.42 0.44 3.38
C TYR A 35 -17.76 -0.11 3.87
N ALA A 36 -18.26 -1.19 3.27
CA ALA A 36 -19.47 -1.86 3.71
C ALA A 36 -19.37 -2.34 5.18
N SER A 37 -18.22 -2.93 5.55
CA SER A 37 -17.95 -3.37 6.92
C SER A 37 -17.85 -2.20 7.89
N ASP A 38 -17.22 -1.09 7.50
CA ASP A 38 -17.08 0.09 8.34
C ASP A 38 -18.43 0.77 8.61
N LEU A 39 -19.24 0.96 7.57
CA LEU A 39 -20.58 1.55 7.70
C LEU A 39 -21.51 0.64 8.51
N ARG A 40 -21.44 -0.69 8.30
CA ARG A 40 -22.18 -1.65 9.15
C ARG A 40 -21.78 -1.51 10.62
N SER A 41 -20.49 -1.43 10.91
CA SER A 41 -20.01 -1.27 12.28
C SER A 41 -20.48 0.04 12.92
N PHE A 42 -20.50 1.12 12.16
CA PHE A 42 -21.03 2.40 12.62
C PHE A 42 -22.53 2.34 12.92
N LEU A 43 -23.31 1.73 12.04
CA LEU A 43 -24.76 1.59 12.26
C LEU A 43 -25.09 0.67 13.44
N ARG A 44 -24.37 -0.43 13.65
CA ARG A 44 -24.48 -1.28 14.83
C ARG A 44 -24.25 -0.49 16.11
N TYR A 45 -23.19 0.32 16.15
CA TYR A 45 -22.92 1.20 17.27
C TYR A 45 -24.06 2.19 17.52
N ARG A 46 -24.55 2.85 16.47
CA ARG A 46 -25.68 3.78 16.54
C ARG A 46 -26.95 3.11 17.07
N MET A 47 -27.25 1.87 16.68
CA MET A 47 -28.41 1.13 17.18
C MET A 47 -28.31 0.88 18.69
N ILE A 48 -27.12 0.52 19.19
CA ILE A 48 -26.89 0.36 20.63
C ILE A 48 -27.04 1.71 21.35
N GLN A 49 -26.38 2.76 20.84
CA GLN A 49 -26.40 4.11 21.42
C GLN A 49 -27.83 4.66 21.55
N LYS A 50 -28.71 4.36 20.57
CA LYS A 50 -30.10 4.78 20.57
C LYS A 50 -31.05 3.83 21.33
N GLY A 51 -30.51 2.79 21.97
CA GLY A 51 -31.32 1.81 22.71
C GLY A 51 -32.20 0.91 21.84
N LEU A 52 -31.97 0.86 20.53
CA LEU A 52 -32.70 0.00 19.60
C LEU A 52 -32.30 -1.48 19.75
N VAL A 53 -31.10 -1.72 20.28
CA VAL A 53 -30.55 -3.02 20.59
C VAL A 53 -29.88 -2.95 21.96
N SER A 54 -29.97 -4.04 22.76
CA SER A 54 -29.32 -4.11 24.07
C SER A 54 -27.80 -3.93 23.96
N SER A 55 -27.21 -3.24 24.93
CA SER A 55 -25.75 -3.08 25.06
C SER A 55 -25.01 -4.41 25.21
N ASP A 56 -25.69 -5.45 25.73
CA ASP A 56 -25.13 -6.78 25.95
C ASP A 56 -25.22 -7.67 24.70
N ALA A 57 -25.86 -7.18 23.62
CA ALA A 57 -25.96 -7.94 22.39
C ALA A 57 -24.57 -8.18 21.76
N ASN A 58 -24.38 -9.36 21.19
CA ASN A 58 -23.16 -9.63 20.45
C ASN A 58 -23.07 -8.68 19.25
N PHE A 59 -22.14 -7.73 19.31
CA PHE A 59 -21.96 -6.66 18.31
C PHE A 59 -21.88 -7.19 16.87
N GLU A 60 -21.20 -8.31 16.64
CA GLU A 60 -21.04 -8.86 15.27
C GLU A 60 -22.32 -9.51 14.73
N SER A 61 -23.26 -9.89 15.61
CA SER A 61 -24.52 -10.51 15.21
C SER A 61 -25.66 -9.52 15.00
N ILE A 62 -25.49 -8.24 15.33
CA ILE A 62 -26.52 -7.22 15.14
C ILE A 62 -26.76 -7.03 13.64
N SER A 63 -27.98 -7.33 13.16
CA SER A 63 -28.38 -7.01 11.80
C SER A 63 -28.69 -5.52 11.68
N VAL A 64 -28.20 -4.89 10.62
CA VAL A 64 -28.49 -3.48 10.33
C VAL A 64 -29.45 -3.32 9.14
N LYS A 65 -30.01 -4.43 8.64
CA LYS A 65 -30.84 -4.43 7.42
C LYS A 65 -32.04 -3.51 7.50
N ASN A 66 -32.66 -3.47 8.68
CA ASN A 66 -33.88 -2.68 8.93
C ASN A 66 -33.56 -1.42 9.76
N ALA A 67 -32.31 -0.96 9.76
CA ALA A 67 -31.99 0.33 10.37
C ALA A 67 -32.72 1.45 9.63
N ASP A 68 -33.46 2.26 10.38
CA ASP A 68 -34.21 3.38 9.86
C ASP A 68 -33.30 4.45 9.23
N ASP A 69 -33.74 5.07 8.15
CA ASP A 69 -33.02 6.17 7.50
C ASP A 69 -32.77 7.34 8.48
N GLY A 70 -33.66 7.58 9.44
CA GLY A 70 -33.46 8.55 10.52
C GLY A 70 -32.20 8.28 11.35
N LEU A 71 -31.86 6.99 11.58
CA LEU A 71 -30.63 6.62 12.26
C LEU A 71 -29.38 7.04 11.46
N ILE A 72 -29.47 7.03 10.13
CA ILE A 72 -28.40 7.41 9.21
C ILE A 72 -28.35 8.94 9.07
N LEU A 73 -29.48 9.56 8.73
CA LEU A 73 -29.55 10.98 8.34
C LEU A 73 -29.35 11.93 9.53
N ASN A 74 -29.75 11.52 10.74
CA ASN A 74 -29.61 12.31 11.97
C ASN A 74 -28.30 12.05 12.72
N ALA A 75 -27.31 11.41 12.10
CA ALA A 75 -26.00 11.22 12.73
C ALA A 75 -25.19 12.52 12.70
N THR A 76 -24.59 12.82 13.83
CA THR A 76 -23.77 14.01 14.03
C THR A 76 -22.28 13.65 14.01
N LYS A 77 -21.44 14.67 13.95
CA LYS A 77 -19.98 14.50 14.11
C LYS A 77 -19.62 13.87 15.45
N ASP A 78 -20.34 14.24 16.52
CA ASP A 78 -20.09 13.71 17.86
C ASP A 78 -20.41 12.22 17.95
N ASP A 79 -21.48 11.75 17.31
CA ASP A 79 -21.78 10.32 17.19
C ASP A 79 -20.63 9.53 16.55
N VAL A 80 -19.95 10.12 15.56
CA VAL A 80 -18.78 9.47 14.94
C VAL A 80 -17.60 9.49 15.89
N TYR A 81 -17.32 10.55 16.60
CA TYR A 81 -16.23 10.58 17.59
C TYR A 81 -16.45 9.57 18.72
N GLU A 82 -17.68 9.44 19.23
CA GLU A 82 -18.02 8.40 20.20
C GLU A 82 -17.82 6.99 19.65
N PHE A 83 -18.25 6.74 18.40
CA PHE A 83 -17.97 5.47 17.71
C PHE A 83 -16.47 5.20 17.59
N ILE A 84 -15.66 6.18 17.25
CA ILE A 84 -14.20 6.02 17.13
C ILE A 84 -13.56 5.79 18.50
N SER A 85 -14.08 6.43 19.56
CA SER A 85 -13.68 6.15 20.94
C SER A 85 -14.00 4.71 21.31
N TYR A 86 -15.21 4.23 21.07
CA TYR A 86 -15.62 2.84 21.26
C TYR A 86 -14.72 1.88 20.47
N CYS A 87 -14.39 2.21 19.23
CA CYS A 87 -13.45 1.41 18.43
C CYS A 87 -12.05 1.35 19.04
N ALA A 88 -11.60 2.40 19.72
CA ALA A 88 -10.30 2.44 20.38
C ALA A 88 -10.28 1.61 21.67
N THR A 89 -11.27 1.79 22.54
CA THR A 89 -11.33 1.22 23.90
C THR A 89 -11.82 -0.23 23.88
N GLU A 90 -13.02 -0.45 23.36
CA GLU A 90 -13.68 -1.76 23.43
C GLU A 90 -13.24 -2.70 22.29
N ARG A 91 -13.05 -2.15 21.08
CA ARG A 91 -12.68 -2.95 19.90
C ARG A 91 -11.15 -3.03 19.68
N ARG A 92 -10.36 -2.29 20.44
CA ARG A 92 -8.88 -2.22 20.36
C ARG A 92 -8.35 -1.99 18.94
N ASN A 93 -9.09 -1.22 18.17
CA ASN A 93 -8.68 -0.90 16.80
C ASN A 93 -7.46 0.04 16.81
N ASN A 94 -6.47 -0.26 15.98
CA ASN A 94 -5.31 0.62 15.80
C ASN A 94 -5.69 1.92 15.05
N GLU A 95 -4.78 2.89 15.03
CA GLU A 95 -4.97 4.21 14.41
C GLU A 95 -5.35 4.11 12.93
N ASN A 96 -4.71 3.22 12.17
CA ASN A 96 -5.00 3.05 10.73
C ASN A 96 -6.43 2.57 10.49
N THR A 97 -6.90 1.61 11.29
CA THR A 97 -8.25 1.09 11.19
C THR A 97 -9.28 2.17 11.54
N ARG A 98 -9.03 2.97 12.58
CA ARG A 98 -9.89 4.09 12.98
C ARG A 98 -9.94 5.18 11.90
N SER A 99 -8.79 5.56 11.34
CA SER A 99 -8.72 6.53 10.24
C SER A 99 -9.46 6.05 8.99
N ARG A 100 -9.36 4.74 8.65
CA ARG A 100 -10.11 4.17 7.53
C ARG A 100 -11.61 4.24 7.77
N LYS A 101 -12.09 3.93 8.99
CA LYS A 101 -13.50 4.03 9.37
C LYS A 101 -14.03 5.47 9.23
N ILE A 102 -13.26 6.45 9.67
CA ILE A 102 -13.59 7.87 9.46
C ILE A 102 -13.69 8.18 7.96
N SER A 103 -12.73 7.73 7.16
CA SER A 103 -12.72 7.97 5.71
C SER A 103 -13.93 7.35 5.02
N SER A 104 -14.34 6.13 5.43
CA SER A 104 -15.53 5.45 4.90
C SER A 104 -16.80 6.24 5.23
N ILE A 105 -16.95 6.70 6.47
CA ILE A 105 -18.10 7.51 6.93
C ILE A 105 -18.12 8.85 6.21
N LYS A 106 -17.00 9.59 6.18
CA LYS A 106 -16.92 10.87 5.44
C LYS A 106 -17.31 10.72 3.96
N SER A 107 -16.83 9.67 3.31
CA SER A 107 -17.15 9.42 1.90
C SER A 107 -18.62 9.14 1.68
N PHE A 108 -19.27 8.42 2.60
CA PHE A 108 -20.70 8.13 2.55
C PHE A 108 -21.53 9.40 2.74
N TYR A 109 -21.26 10.20 3.78
CA TYR A 109 -22.01 11.45 4.02
C TYR A 109 -21.75 12.50 2.95
N LYS A 110 -20.54 12.56 2.38
CA LYS A 110 -20.28 13.40 1.21
C LYS A 110 -21.14 12.99 0.01
N TRP A 111 -21.36 11.71 -0.20
CA TRP A 111 -22.26 11.22 -1.24
C TRP A 111 -23.71 11.57 -0.96
N LEU A 112 -24.17 11.45 0.31
CA LEU A 112 -25.53 11.85 0.70
C LEU A 112 -25.82 13.34 0.47
N ALA A 113 -24.85 14.20 0.73
CA ALA A 113 -25.02 15.64 0.58
C ALA A 113 -24.83 16.10 -0.88
N ASN A 114 -23.77 15.68 -1.56
CA ASN A 114 -23.36 16.28 -2.82
C ASN A 114 -23.88 15.56 -4.06
N GLU A 115 -24.19 14.25 -3.96
CA GLU A 115 -24.58 13.45 -5.13
C GLU A 115 -26.06 13.02 -5.05
N LYS A 116 -26.54 12.73 -3.83
CA LYS A 116 -27.95 12.36 -3.60
C LYS A 116 -28.81 13.55 -3.19
N GLU A 117 -28.18 14.63 -2.73
CA GLU A 117 -28.86 15.87 -2.28
C GLU A 117 -29.96 15.61 -1.22
N ILE A 118 -29.79 14.53 -0.42
CA ILE A 118 -30.70 14.19 0.68
C ILE A 118 -30.40 15.06 1.91
N LEU A 119 -29.13 15.40 2.13
CA LEU A 119 -28.69 16.29 3.20
C LEU A 119 -28.37 17.67 2.62
N GLN A 120 -28.90 18.72 3.25
CA GLN A 120 -28.59 20.09 2.85
C GLN A 120 -27.13 20.43 3.09
N ASP A 121 -26.57 19.99 4.22
CA ASP A 121 -25.18 20.16 4.60
C ASP A 121 -24.57 18.82 4.99
N ASN A 122 -23.27 18.65 4.76
CA ASN A 122 -22.57 17.45 5.17
C ASN A 122 -22.10 17.56 6.64
N PRO A 123 -22.72 16.83 7.59
CA PRO A 123 -22.37 16.94 9.00
C PRO A 123 -20.95 16.43 9.33
N MET A 124 -20.31 15.75 8.37
CA MET A 124 -18.98 15.13 8.54
C MET A 124 -17.84 15.94 7.90
N ASP A 125 -18.08 17.12 7.37
CA ASP A 125 -17.03 17.91 6.68
C ASP A 125 -15.88 18.27 7.62
N SER A 126 -16.20 18.71 8.83
CA SER A 126 -15.21 19.08 9.85
C SER A 126 -14.68 17.91 10.69
N LEU A 127 -15.02 16.67 10.34
CA LEU A 127 -14.55 15.49 11.07
C LEU A 127 -13.04 15.29 10.86
N GLU A 128 -12.28 15.24 11.94
CA GLU A 128 -10.83 15.04 11.89
C GLU A 128 -10.46 13.54 12.03
N SER A 129 -9.46 13.13 11.28
CA SER A 129 -8.87 11.79 11.44
C SER A 129 -7.77 11.82 12.51
N PRO A 130 -7.56 10.71 13.25
CA PRO A 130 -6.44 10.59 14.17
C PRO A 130 -5.13 10.95 13.48
N LYS A 131 -4.33 11.80 14.11
CA LYS A 131 -3.00 12.16 13.60
C LYS A 131 -2.08 10.95 13.69
N HIS A 132 -1.59 10.50 12.56
CA HIS A 132 -0.58 9.45 12.53
C HIS A 132 0.78 10.02 12.90
N LYS A 133 1.46 9.40 13.85
CA LYS A 133 2.90 9.64 14.02
C LYS A 133 3.60 9.12 12.77
N LYS A 134 4.17 10.02 11.97
CA LYS A 134 5.03 9.63 10.84
C LYS A 134 6.24 8.89 11.41
N SER A 135 6.23 7.57 11.40
CA SER A 135 7.44 6.79 11.65
C SER A 135 8.31 6.77 10.40
N LEU A 136 9.63 6.83 10.58
CA LEU A 136 10.54 6.62 9.46
C LEU A 136 10.24 5.26 8.80
N PRO A 137 10.25 5.20 7.47
CA PRO A 137 9.99 3.97 6.76
C PRO A 137 11.03 2.92 7.11
N LYS A 138 10.58 1.75 7.54
CA LYS A 138 11.44 0.62 7.84
C LYS A 138 11.76 -0.14 6.55
N TYR A 139 13.05 -0.38 6.31
CA TYR A 139 13.57 -1.12 5.16
C TYR A 139 14.73 -2.02 5.61
N LEU A 140 15.06 -3.05 4.84
CA LEU A 140 16.22 -3.89 5.07
C LEU A 140 17.48 -3.18 4.56
N THR A 141 18.54 -3.25 5.33
CA THR A 141 19.88 -2.88 4.86
C THR A 141 20.32 -3.81 3.71
N LEU A 142 21.39 -3.43 3.01
CA LEU A 142 21.97 -4.28 1.94
C LEU A 142 22.39 -5.65 2.48
N ASP A 143 23.00 -5.70 3.67
CA ASP A 143 23.46 -6.94 4.28
C ASP A 143 22.29 -7.81 4.77
N GLU A 144 21.25 -7.21 5.37
CA GLU A 144 20.01 -7.92 5.72
C GLU A 144 19.32 -8.48 4.48
N SER A 145 19.29 -7.74 3.37
CA SER A 145 18.72 -8.19 2.10
C SER A 145 19.49 -9.37 1.52
N LYS A 146 20.84 -9.33 1.56
CA LYS A 146 21.69 -10.46 1.16
C LYS A 146 21.52 -11.66 2.08
N ASN A 147 21.41 -11.42 3.40
CA ASN A 147 21.16 -12.46 4.39
C ASN A 147 19.82 -13.15 4.14
N LEU A 148 18.74 -12.39 3.86
CA LEU A 148 17.43 -12.94 3.52
C LEU A 148 17.50 -13.88 2.32
N LEU A 149 18.20 -13.51 1.24
CA LEU A 149 18.37 -14.33 0.04
C LEU A 149 19.14 -15.63 0.33
N ARG A 150 20.15 -15.61 1.22
CA ARG A 150 20.95 -16.78 1.58
C ARG A 150 20.17 -17.83 2.39
N HIS A 151 19.10 -17.44 3.09
CA HIS A 151 18.29 -18.34 3.90
C HIS A 151 17.15 -19.02 3.11
N ILE A 152 17.12 -18.83 1.78
CA ILE A 152 16.10 -19.47 0.94
C ILE A 152 16.52 -20.91 0.65
N ASP A 153 15.77 -21.85 1.18
CA ASP A 153 15.98 -23.29 1.07
C ASP A 153 14.67 -24.04 0.79
N GLY A 154 14.76 -25.37 0.76
CA GLY A 154 13.61 -26.27 0.66
C GLY A 154 13.19 -26.59 -0.77
N PRO A 155 12.06 -27.30 -0.94
CA PRO A 155 11.66 -27.90 -2.24
C PRO A 155 11.19 -26.89 -3.29
N ASN A 156 10.96 -25.64 -2.91
CA ASN A 156 10.52 -24.56 -3.80
C ASN A 156 11.55 -23.41 -3.85
N LYS A 157 12.81 -23.68 -3.52
CA LYS A 157 13.85 -22.66 -3.37
C LYS A 157 14.00 -21.76 -4.59
N GLU A 158 13.96 -22.31 -5.81
CA GLU A 158 14.12 -21.54 -7.03
C GLU A 158 12.95 -20.57 -7.23
N ARG A 159 11.72 -21.02 -6.95
CA ARG A 159 10.52 -20.16 -6.98
C ARG A 159 10.62 -19.04 -5.95
N ASP A 160 10.93 -19.39 -4.72
CA ASP A 160 10.93 -18.46 -3.59
C ASP A 160 12.09 -17.46 -3.74
N TYR A 161 13.24 -17.92 -4.26
CA TYR A 161 14.35 -17.04 -4.60
C TYR A 161 13.97 -16.04 -5.70
N CYS A 162 13.31 -16.47 -6.76
CA CYS A 162 12.84 -15.60 -7.83
C CYS A 162 11.82 -14.57 -7.29
N ILE A 163 10.89 -14.98 -6.43
CA ILE A 163 9.91 -14.08 -5.79
C ILE A 163 10.61 -12.98 -4.98
N ILE A 164 11.56 -13.35 -4.11
CA ILE A 164 12.28 -12.38 -3.25
C ILE A 164 13.19 -11.48 -4.09
N THR A 165 13.87 -12.03 -5.08
CA THR A 165 14.69 -11.25 -6.01
C THR A 165 13.86 -10.22 -6.75
N PHE A 166 12.66 -10.54 -7.21
CA PHE A 166 11.75 -9.60 -7.86
C PHE A 166 11.25 -8.51 -6.91
N PHE A 167 10.96 -8.85 -5.64
CA PHE A 167 10.62 -7.81 -4.66
C PHE A 167 11.76 -6.84 -4.42
N LEU A 168 12.99 -7.35 -4.23
CA LEU A 168 14.14 -6.54 -3.85
C LEU A 168 14.77 -5.75 -5.01
N ASN A 169 14.62 -6.21 -6.26
CA ASN A 169 15.18 -5.53 -7.43
C ASN A 169 14.15 -4.71 -8.23
N CYS A 170 12.93 -5.23 -8.38
CA CYS A 170 11.90 -4.55 -9.17
C CYS A 170 10.91 -3.74 -8.33
N GLY A 171 10.96 -3.86 -7.01
CA GLY A 171 10.07 -3.15 -6.10
C GLY A 171 8.57 -3.40 -6.36
N MET A 172 8.19 -4.60 -6.76
CA MET A 172 6.81 -4.94 -7.13
C MET A 172 5.84 -4.85 -5.94
N ARG A 173 4.57 -4.53 -6.23
CA ARG A 173 3.50 -4.78 -5.27
C ARG A 173 3.18 -6.27 -5.22
N LEU A 174 2.72 -6.76 -4.06
CA LEU A 174 2.33 -8.17 -3.91
C LEU A 174 1.28 -8.60 -4.95
N SER A 175 0.28 -7.77 -5.21
CA SER A 175 -0.74 -8.04 -6.23
C SER A 175 -0.17 -8.11 -7.65
N GLU A 176 0.79 -7.26 -7.97
CA GLU A 176 1.49 -7.26 -9.25
C GLU A 176 2.26 -8.56 -9.44
N LEU A 177 3.06 -8.96 -8.44
CA LEU A 177 3.87 -10.17 -8.50
C LEU A 177 3.02 -11.44 -8.69
N VAL A 178 1.93 -11.60 -7.94
CA VAL A 178 1.08 -12.80 -8.05
C VAL A 178 0.28 -12.84 -9.35
N SER A 179 0.02 -11.70 -9.97
CA SER A 179 -0.71 -11.61 -11.25
C SER A 179 0.18 -11.88 -12.47
N LEU A 180 1.51 -11.85 -12.34
CA LEU A 180 2.42 -12.06 -13.46
C LEU A 180 2.15 -13.36 -14.21
N ASN A 181 2.20 -13.26 -15.52
CA ASN A 181 2.29 -14.39 -16.45
C ASN A 181 3.74 -14.58 -16.89
N TYR A 182 4.14 -15.79 -17.22
CA TYR A 182 5.49 -16.01 -17.74
C TYR A 182 5.72 -15.28 -19.09
N THR A 183 4.63 -15.03 -19.85
CA THR A 183 4.67 -14.29 -21.11
C THR A 183 4.81 -12.77 -20.96
N ASP A 184 4.69 -12.25 -19.74
CA ASP A 184 4.89 -10.82 -19.47
C ASP A 184 6.36 -10.43 -19.49
N ILE A 185 7.27 -11.42 -19.38
CA ILE A 185 8.72 -11.23 -19.49
C ILE A 185 9.10 -11.47 -20.96
N LYS A 186 9.72 -10.46 -21.57
CA LYS A 186 10.10 -10.45 -22.99
C LYS A 186 11.58 -10.79 -23.18
N SER A 187 11.95 -11.13 -24.41
CA SER A 187 13.33 -11.48 -24.80
C SER A 187 14.33 -10.32 -24.65
N ASP A 188 13.84 -9.08 -24.61
CA ASP A 188 14.64 -7.87 -24.37
C ASP A 188 14.83 -7.57 -22.88
N ASN A 189 14.51 -8.52 -21.99
CA ASN A 189 14.53 -8.39 -20.55
C ASN A 189 13.54 -7.34 -20.00
N SER A 190 12.58 -6.90 -20.78
CA SER A 190 11.48 -6.08 -20.28
C SER A 190 10.36 -6.94 -19.70
N MET A 191 9.71 -6.45 -18.66
CA MET A 191 8.58 -7.09 -18.00
C MET A 191 7.42 -6.12 -17.93
N LYS A 192 6.27 -6.54 -18.47
CA LYS A 192 5.03 -5.79 -18.38
C LYS A 192 4.35 -6.05 -17.04
N VAL A 193 4.10 -4.99 -16.29
CA VAL A 193 3.47 -5.05 -14.97
C VAL A 193 2.17 -4.26 -14.98
N THR A 194 1.07 -4.92 -14.60
CA THR A 194 -0.25 -4.28 -14.49
C THR A 194 -0.53 -3.94 -13.02
N GLY A 195 -0.69 -2.65 -12.73
CA GLY A 195 -0.91 -2.11 -11.40
C GLY A 195 -2.38 -1.82 -11.07
N LYS A 196 -2.61 -1.04 -10.01
CA LYS A 196 -3.94 -0.61 -9.58
C LYS A 196 -4.63 0.20 -10.69
N GLY A 197 -5.92 -0.09 -10.92
CA GLY A 197 -6.70 0.58 -11.97
C GLY A 197 -6.34 0.15 -13.39
N ASN A 198 -5.75 -1.03 -13.54
CA ASN A 198 -5.32 -1.59 -14.83
C ASN A 198 -4.25 -0.75 -15.57
N LYS A 199 -3.50 0.08 -14.80
CA LYS A 199 -2.39 0.86 -15.36
C LYS A 199 -1.19 -0.06 -15.59
N GLU A 200 -0.66 -0.01 -16.79
CA GLU A 200 0.48 -0.82 -17.19
C GLU A 200 1.77 0.01 -17.13
N ARG A 201 2.87 -0.64 -16.74
CA ARG A 201 4.21 -0.09 -16.83
C ARG A 201 5.21 -1.15 -17.27
N ILE A 202 6.30 -0.72 -17.85
CA ILE A 202 7.42 -1.59 -18.17
C ILE A 202 8.46 -1.51 -17.06
N VAL A 203 8.96 -2.66 -16.64
CA VAL A 203 10.08 -2.81 -15.70
C VAL A 203 11.18 -3.58 -16.40
N TYR A 204 12.40 -3.06 -16.41
CA TYR A 204 13.56 -3.75 -16.97
C TYR A 204 14.18 -4.64 -15.90
N LEU A 205 14.41 -5.91 -16.25
CA LEU A 205 15.00 -6.91 -15.38
C LEU A 205 16.52 -6.85 -15.47
N ASN A 206 17.18 -6.74 -14.33
CA ASN A 206 18.63 -6.87 -14.25
C ASN A 206 19.06 -8.35 -14.32
N GLU A 207 20.36 -8.58 -14.40
CA GLU A 207 20.96 -9.89 -14.54
C GLU A 207 20.54 -10.86 -13.41
N ALA A 208 20.47 -10.38 -12.16
CA ALA A 208 20.02 -11.17 -11.02
C ALA A 208 18.56 -11.66 -11.17
N CYS A 209 17.67 -10.79 -11.67
CA CYS A 209 16.27 -11.14 -11.92
C CYS A 209 16.15 -12.17 -13.06
N ILE A 210 16.90 -11.98 -14.15
CA ILE A 210 16.89 -12.90 -15.30
C ILE A 210 17.43 -14.27 -14.90
N SER A 211 18.55 -14.32 -14.16
CA SER A 211 19.11 -15.56 -13.64
C SER A 211 18.11 -16.29 -12.75
N ALA A 212 17.51 -15.60 -11.78
CA ALA A 212 16.52 -16.18 -10.88
C ALA A 212 15.27 -16.68 -11.63
N PHE A 213 14.80 -15.94 -12.63
CA PHE A 213 13.70 -16.35 -13.49
C PHE A 213 14.03 -17.62 -14.26
N ASN A 214 15.19 -17.68 -14.92
CA ASN A 214 15.62 -18.83 -15.71
C ASN A 214 15.79 -20.10 -14.85
N GLU A 215 16.36 -19.99 -13.66
CA GLU A 215 16.49 -21.10 -12.73
C GLU A 215 15.12 -21.63 -12.28
N TYR A 216 14.19 -20.73 -11.96
CA TYR A 216 12.83 -21.14 -11.64
C TYR A 216 12.14 -21.81 -12.83
N MET A 217 12.28 -21.29 -14.04
CA MET A 217 11.63 -21.86 -15.24
C MET A 217 12.10 -23.29 -15.56
N LYS A 218 13.34 -23.67 -15.20
CA LYS A 218 13.83 -25.04 -15.35
C LYS A 218 13.08 -26.06 -14.49
N VAL A 219 12.60 -25.63 -13.31
CA VAL A 219 11.91 -26.50 -12.33
C VAL A 219 10.41 -26.23 -12.22
N ARG A 220 9.92 -25.21 -12.90
CA ARG A 220 8.50 -24.86 -12.88
C ARG A 220 7.67 -26.00 -13.46
N PRO A 221 6.66 -26.54 -12.74
CA PRO A 221 5.82 -27.61 -13.26
C PRO A 221 5.17 -27.24 -14.60
N ALA A 222 5.25 -28.15 -15.57
CA ALA A 222 4.56 -28.04 -16.85
C ALA A 222 3.22 -28.81 -16.82
N ASP A 223 3.23 -30.01 -16.21
CA ASP A 223 2.09 -30.91 -16.21
C ASP A 223 1.14 -30.69 -15.04
N GLY A 224 -0.15 -30.83 -15.31
CA GLY A 224 -1.23 -30.68 -14.31
C GLY A 224 -1.42 -29.26 -13.80
N VAL A 225 -0.86 -28.26 -14.48
CA VAL A 225 -1.00 -26.84 -14.12
C VAL A 225 -2.39 -26.36 -14.48
N LYS A 226 -3.11 -25.82 -13.47
CA LYS A 226 -4.48 -25.31 -13.64
C LYS A 226 -4.52 -23.92 -14.28
N ASP A 227 -3.56 -23.05 -13.96
CA ASP A 227 -3.38 -21.74 -14.60
C ASP A 227 -2.06 -21.77 -15.39
N LYS A 228 -2.16 -22.13 -16.65
CA LYS A 228 -1.00 -22.32 -17.54
C LYS A 228 -0.18 -21.04 -17.71
N ASN A 229 -0.83 -19.88 -17.67
CA ASN A 229 -0.16 -18.60 -17.92
C ASN A 229 0.56 -18.06 -16.68
N ALA A 230 0.14 -18.46 -15.47
CA ALA A 230 0.72 -17.92 -14.23
C ALA A 230 2.24 -18.14 -14.17
N LEU A 231 3.01 -17.08 -13.89
CA LEU A 231 4.44 -17.20 -13.66
C LEU A 231 4.70 -18.06 -12.42
N PHE A 232 4.21 -17.63 -11.27
CA PHE A 232 4.43 -18.31 -9.99
C PHE A 232 3.29 -19.27 -9.66
N LEU A 233 3.66 -20.52 -9.38
CA LEU A 233 2.72 -21.59 -9.03
C LEU A 233 2.80 -21.95 -7.55
N SER A 234 1.65 -22.25 -6.98
CA SER A 234 1.55 -22.88 -5.66
C SER A 234 1.85 -24.39 -5.75
N ASN A 235 2.03 -25.06 -4.60
CA ASN A 235 2.17 -26.53 -4.54
C ASN A 235 0.94 -27.27 -5.11
N ARG A 236 -0.21 -26.59 -5.21
CA ARG A 236 -1.43 -27.15 -5.85
C ARG A 236 -1.46 -26.92 -7.37
N LYS A 237 -0.38 -26.46 -7.96
CA LYS A 237 -0.23 -26.15 -9.39
C LYS A 237 -1.25 -25.12 -9.90
N THR A 238 -1.73 -24.24 -9.02
CA THR A 238 -2.53 -23.05 -9.35
C THR A 238 -1.65 -21.81 -9.23
N ARG A 239 -2.10 -20.68 -9.78
CA ARG A 239 -1.48 -19.38 -9.52
C ARG A 239 -1.25 -19.19 -8.03
N ILE A 240 -0.08 -18.72 -7.65
CA ILE A 240 0.27 -18.49 -6.25
C ILE A 240 -0.64 -17.41 -5.65
N SER A 241 -1.11 -17.62 -4.42
CA SER A 241 -1.97 -16.65 -3.76
C SER A 241 -1.16 -15.58 -3.02
N PRO A 242 -1.72 -14.35 -2.83
CA PRO A 242 -1.09 -13.33 -1.99
C PRO A 242 -0.75 -13.85 -0.58
N LYS A 243 -1.63 -14.63 0.03
CA LYS A 243 -1.39 -15.23 1.37
C LYS A 243 -0.20 -16.18 1.36
N THR A 244 -0.05 -16.98 0.31
CA THR A 244 1.11 -17.90 0.18
C THR A 244 2.42 -17.11 0.10
N VAL A 245 2.47 -16.05 -0.71
CA VAL A 245 3.67 -15.20 -0.82
C VAL A 245 3.96 -14.48 0.50
N GLN A 246 2.94 -13.96 1.18
CA GLN A 246 3.11 -13.36 2.51
C GLN A 246 3.69 -14.37 3.51
N HIS A 247 3.23 -15.61 3.48
CA HIS A 247 3.74 -16.67 4.36
C HIS A 247 5.18 -17.05 4.02
N ILE A 248 5.55 -17.12 2.73
CA ILE A 248 6.94 -17.32 2.30
C ILE A 248 7.85 -16.22 2.87
N VAL A 249 7.46 -14.95 2.67
CA VAL A 249 8.24 -13.80 3.18
C VAL A 249 8.34 -13.83 4.70
N TYR A 250 7.22 -14.11 5.41
CA TYR A 250 7.23 -14.22 6.86
C TYR A 250 8.22 -15.29 7.36
N ASN A 251 8.14 -16.50 6.82
CA ASN A 251 9.02 -17.60 7.21
C ASN A 251 10.49 -17.29 6.94
N LEU A 252 10.80 -16.64 5.81
CA LEU A 252 12.17 -16.26 5.47
C LEU A 252 12.71 -15.18 6.41
N LEU A 253 11.87 -14.21 6.80
CA LEU A 253 12.24 -13.20 7.79
C LEU A 253 12.53 -13.83 9.15
N GLU A 254 11.71 -14.80 9.59
CA GLU A 254 11.98 -15.55 10.83
C GLU A 254 13.30 -16.32 10.75
N LYS A 255 13.55 -17.08 9.67
CA LYS A 255 14.77 -17.85 9.46
C LYS A 255 16.03 -16.97 9.41
N SER A 256 15.93 -15.77 8.87
CA SER A 256 17.05 -14.83 8.74
C SER A 256 17.30 -13.97 9.99
N GLY A 257 16.56 -14.20 11.10
CA GLY A 257 16.65 -13.43 12.34
C GLY A 257 16.03 -12.04 12.27
N LEU A 258 15.19 -11.79 11.26
CA LEU A 258 14.48 -10.51 11.03
C LEU A 258 13.00 -10.57 11.45
N GLY A 259 12.57 -11.69 12.03
CA GLY A 259 11.22 -11.91 12.52
C GLY A 259 10.80 -10.91 13.61
N GLY A 260 9.50 -10.67 13.74
CA GLY A 260 8.96 -9.77 14.77
C GLY A 260 9.31 -8.28 14.59
N GLN A 261 10.21 -7.95 13.67
CA GLN A 261 10.68 -6.59 13.46
C GLN A 261 9.75 -5.73 12.58
N GLY A 262 8.59 -6.25 12.15
CA GLY A 262 7.59 -5.50 11.37
C GLY A 262 7.91 -5.38 9.87
N PHE A 263 8.79 -6.21 9.33
CA PHE A 263 8.99 -6.35 7.89
C PHE A 263 7.84 -7.10 7.23
N SER A 264 7.61 -6.86 5.95
CA SER A 264 6.52 -7.45 5.16
C SER A 264 6.82 -7.32 3.66
N THR A 265 6.02 -7.94 2.81
CA THR A 265 6.13 -7.78 1.35
C THR A 265 6.15 -6.31 0.91
N HIS A 266 5.37 -5.45 1.57
CA HIS A 266 5.37 -4.02 1.28
C HIS A 266 6.69 -3.34 1.69
N LYS A 267 7.29 -3.80 2.80
CA LYS A 267 8.59 -3.30 3.26
C LYS A 267 9.74 -3.75 2.36
N LEU A 268 9.65 -4.92 1.71
CA LEU A 268 10.63 -5.33 0.68
C LEU A 268 10.60 -4.39 -0.54
N ARG A 269 9.42 -3.93 -0.94
CA ARG A 269 9.31 -2.88 -1.98
C ARG A 269 9.95 -1.55 -1.53
N HIS A 270 9.76 -1.14 -0.28
CA HIS A 270 10.45 0.02 0.27
C HIS A 270 11.97 -0.19 0.30
N THR A 271 12.42 -1.40 0.64
CA THR A 271 13.82 -1.78 0.60
C THR A 271 14.41 -1.60 -0.79
N ALA A 272 13.75 -2.11 -1.83
CA ALA A 272 14.19 -1.95 -3.21
C ALA A 272 14.41 -0.47 -3.57
N ALA A 273 13.43 0.39 -3.29
CA ALA A 273 13.52 1.81 -3.56
C ALA A 273 14.67 2.49 -2.79
N THR A 274 14.79 2.17 -1.50
CA THR A 274 15.81 2.77 -0.64
C THR A 274 17.22 2.33 -1.05
N LEU A 275 17.42 1.05 -1.37
CA LEU A 275 18.72 0.55 -1.82
C LEU A 275 19.13 1.14 -3.18
N MET A 276 18.20 1.29 -4.13
CA MET A 276 18.48 1.96 -5.40
C MET A 276 18.88 3.42 -5.19
N TYR A 277 18.19 4.12 -4.29
CA TYR A 277 18.51 5.51 -3.97
C TYR A 277 19.88 5.64 -3.27
N GLN A 278 20.13 4.83 -2.22
CA GLN A 278 21.32 4.96 -1.38
C GLN A 278 22.59 4.39 -2.01
N HIS A 279 22.48 3.31 -2.78
CA HIS A 279 23.63 2.56 -3.30
C HIS A 279 23.71 2.55 -4.81
N GLY A 280 22.60 2.84 -5.50
CA GLY A 280 22.53 2.84 -6.96
C GLY A 280 22.65 4.22 -7.59
N ASN A 281 22.66 5.28 -6.81
CA ASN A 281 22.63 6.69 -7.30
C ASN A 281 21.47 6.95 -8.28
N VAL A 282 20.35 6.23 -8.12
CA VAL A 282 19.20 6.35 -9.01
C VAL A 282 18.37 7.56 -8.58
N ASP A 283 18.05 8.42 -9.54
CA ASP A 283 17.19 9.58 -9.31
C ASP A 283 15.82 9.20 -8.75
N VAL A 284 15.31 9.99 -7.79
CA VAL A 284 14.03 9.76 -7.12
C VAL A 284 12.86 9.72 -8.10
N MET A 285 12.91 10.52 -9.18
CA MET A 285 11.85 10.52 -10.19
C MET A 285 11.86 9.21 -11.00
N LEU A 286 13.03 8.66 -11.31
CA LEU A 286 13.14 7.35 -11.96
C LEU A 286 12.66 6.23 -11.05
N ILE A 287 12.97 6.29 -9.76
CA ILE A 287 12.44 5.32 -8.77
C ILE A 287 10.91 5.41 -8.69
N LYS A 288 10.35 6.62 -8.67
CA LYS A 288 8.90 6.84 -8.70
C LYS A 288 8.25 6.20 -9.92
N GLU A 289 8.80 6.43 -11.10
CA GLU A 289 8.30 5.88 -12.37
C GLU A 289 8.40 4.34 -12.36
N MET A 290 9.55 3.79 -12.00
CA MET A 290 9.77 2.35 -11.92
C MET A 290 8.81 1.67 -10.95
N LEU A 291 8.55 2.29 -9.80
CA LEU A 291 7.60 1.77 -8.81
C LEU A 291 6.13 1.99 -9.23
N GLY A 292 5.83 2.94 -10.10
CA GLY A 292 4.47 3.33 -10.46
C GLY A 292 3.74 3.99 -9.28
N HIS A 293 4.38 4.99 -8.63
CA HIS A 293 3.77 5.83 -7.62
C HIS A 293 3.02 6.98 -8.28
N GLU A 294 1.71 7.08 -8.04
CA GLU A 294 0.88 8.19 -8.53
C GLU A 294 1.19 9.49 -7.77
N ASP A 295 1.57 9.40 -6.50
CA ASP A 295 1.79 10.54 -5.61
C ASP A 295 3.28 10.68 -5.25
N LEU A 296 3.80 11.91 -5.34
CA LEU A 296 5.17 12.27 -4.93
C LEU A 296 5.40 12.01 -3.44
N SER A 297 4.37 12.24 -2.60
CA SER A 297 4.48 12.06 -1.15
C SER A 297 4.90 10.65 -0.72
N THR A 298 4.61 9.63 -1.54
CA THR A 298 5.06 8.25 -1.30
C THR A 298 6.52 8.02 -1.65
N THR A 299 7.13 8.90 -2.45
CA THR A 299 8.54 8.82 -2.87
C THR A 299 9.42 9.79 -2.07
N GLU A 300 8.88 10.90 -1.58
CA GLU A 300 9.57 11.86 -0.68
C GLU A 300 10.08 11.19 0.60
N ILE A 301 9.49 10.07 1.00
CA ILE A 301 9.92 9.26 2.14
C ILE A 301 11.40 8.82 1.99
N TYR A 302 11.90 8.67 0.77
CA TYR A 302 13.28 8.24 0.50
C TYR A 302 14.28 9.38 0.57
N THR A 303 13.83 10.64 0.42
CA THR A 303 14.70 11.83 0.45
C THR A 303 15.13 12.23 1.85
N HIS A 304 14.42 11.80 2.89
CA HIS A 304 14.81 12.09 4.29
C HIS A 304 16.06 11.36 4.79
N VAL A 305 16.62 10.46 4.00
CA VAL A 305 17.70 9.54 4.44
C VAL A 305 19.11 10.11 4.21
N VAL A 306 19.26 11.27 3.50
CA VAL A 306 20.60 11.64 3.03
C VAL A 306 20.97 13.11 3.26
N SER A 307 21.42 13.42 4.47
CA SER A 307 22.19 14.64 4.73
C SER A 307 23.57 14.65 4.03
N SER A 308 24.14 13.48 3.70
CA SER A 308 25.39 13.34 2.95
C SER A 308 25.25 13.73 1.48
N GLN A 309 24.18 13.33 0.81
CA GLN A 309 23.93 13.68 -0.59
C GLN A 309 23.60 15.17 -0.78
N LEU A 310 23.00 15.82 0.23
CA LEU A 310 22.82 17.29 0.17
C LEU A 310 24.15 18.03 0.21
N LYS A 311 25.13 17.53 0.97
CA LYS A 311 26.50 18.10 0.98
C LYS A 311 27.18 17.82 -0.36
N GLU A 312 27.05 16.64 -0.90
CA GLU A 312 27.61 16.23 -2.18
C GLU A 312 26.99 17.03 -3.35
N ALA A 313 25.67 17.22 -3.37
CA ALA A 313 24.98 18.06 -4.35
C ALA A 313 25.45 19.53 -4.28
N ALA A 314 25.69 20.06 -3.09
CA ALA A 314 26.22 21.41 -2.94
C ALA A 314 27.64 21.54 -3.51
N THR A 315 28.48 20.51 -3.39
CA THR A 315 29.85 20.49 -3.98
C THR A 315 29.86 20.28 -5.49
N HIS A 316 28.81 19.67 -6.06
CA HIS A 316 28.65 19.45 -7.50
C HIS A 316 27.95 20.62 -8.24
N ASN A 317 27.64 21.73 -7.55
CA ASN A 317 27.17 22.94 -8.22
C ASN A 317 28.30 23.45 -9.14
N PRO A 318 28.04 23.65 -10.46
CA PRO A 318 29.05 24.15 -11.39
C PRO A 318 29.71 25.46 -10.95
N LEU A 319 29.04 26.23 -10.10
CA LEU A 319 29.56 27.49 -9.54
C LEU A 319 30.21 27.31 -8.16
N ALA A 320 30.33 26.10 -7.62
CA ALA A 320 30.91 25.88 -6.29
C ALA A 320 32.39 26.28 -6.18
N GLY A 321 33.09 26.41 -7.32
CA GLY A 321 34.49 26.84 -7.41
C GLY A 321 34.70 28.33 -7.75
N GLU A 322 33.60 29.08 -7.98
CA GLU A 322 33.71 30.50 -8.31
C GLU A 322 33.97 31.32 -7.03
N HIS A 323 35.13 31.94 -6.99
CA HIS A 323 35.54 32.87 -5.91
C HIS A 323 35.58 34.27 -6.47
N LEU A 324 35.13 35.26 -5.68
CA LEU A 324 35.40 36.67 -5.98
C LEU A 324 36.92 36.87 -6.08
N SER A 325 37.43 37.12 -7.30
CA SER A 325 38.80 37.50 -7.51
C SER A 325 39.06 38.78 -6.73
N LYS A 326 40.02 38.74 -5.79
CA LYS A 326 40.57 39.93 -5.16
C LYS A 326 41.40 40.64 -6.21
N GLU A 327 40.75 41.42 -7.09
CA GLU A 327 41.43 42.37 -7.94
C GLU A 327 41.33 43.76 -7.34
N ASN A 328 42.55 44.37 -7.22
CA ASN A 328 42.84 45.80 -7.09
C ASN A 328 42.58 46.50 -5.76
N SER A 329 43.51 46.30 -4.86
CA SER A 329 43.90 47.34 -3.89
C SER A 329 45.42 47.72 -3.94
N GLU A 330 46.09 47.51 -5.09
CA GLU A 330 47.49 48.02 -5.28
C GLU A 330 47.59 48.78 -6.61
N ASN A 331 47.00 49.98 -6.67
CA ASN A 331 47.38 51.01 -7.65
C ASN A 331 46.79 52.36 -7.22
N LYS A 332 47.25 52.88 -6.11
CA LYS A 332 47.20 54.31 -5.79
C LYS A 332 48.21 54.62 -4.75
N LYS A 333 49.50 54.62 -5.10
CA LYS A 333 50.59 55.33 -4.46
C LYS A 333 51.82 55.38 -5.40
N SER A 334 51.73 56.20 -6.41
CA SER A 334 52.88 56.77 -7.07
C SER A 334 52.35 57.90 -7.94
N ASP A 335 52.24 59.09 -7.33
CA ASP A 335 52.39 60.38 -7.92
C ASP A 335 52.03 61.44 -6.86
N GLU A 336 53.06 61.82 -6.11
CA GLU A 336 53.42 63.15 -5.57
C GLU A 336 54.80 63.09 -4.94
#